data_bb3593ef107c04d9521a0fadb5552fd3
#
_entry.id   bb3593ef107c04d9521a0fadb5552fd3
#
_cell.length_a   1.000
_cell.length_b   1.000
_cell.length_c   1.000
_cell.angle_alpha   90.00
_cell.angle_beta   90.00
_cell.angle_gamma   90.00
#
_symmetry.space_group_name_H-M   'P 1'
#
loop_
_entity.id
_entity.type
_entity.pdbx_description
1 polymer ?
#
loop_
_entity_poly.entity_id
_entity_poly.type
_entity_poly.pdbx_seq_one_letter_code
_entity_poly.pdbx_strand_id
1 'polypeptide(L)'
;MSKEKKDNRKGAVTVSIFFVVAMVIVMIYILFPGSSETVVLEKVEKLNINILVRNGCGVSGLAQRVSQALLYNGITVIDWENISNTQCEYEETMLVVRQEGEEIEKKLNYLKNKTGLKNITWALKDNAKAEFELILGKDYMLYF
;
A
#
# COMPACT_ATOMS: atom_id res chain seq x y z
N MET A 1 47.74 -18.59 61.10
CA MET A 1 46.31 -18.30 60.91
C MET A 1 46.14 -17.03 60.09
N SER A 2 46.44 -17.03 58.76
CA SER A 2 46.33 -15.83 57.96
C SER A 2 46.05 -16.09 56.42
N LYS A 3 45.56 -17.26 56.07
CA LYS A 3 45.22 -17.54 54.62
C LYS A 3 43.73 -17.56 54.27
N GLU A 4 42.85 -17.60 55.23
CA GLU A 4 41.41 -17.76 55.04
C GLU A 4 40.68 -16.45 54.72
N LYS A 5 41.26 -15.31 55.04
CA LYS A 5 40.62 -13.98 54.84
C LYS A 5 40.78 -13.41 53.41
N LYS A 6 41.61 -14.01 52.54
CA LYS A 6 41.90 -13.52 51.18
C LYS A 6 41.00 -14.12 50.13
N ASP A 7 40.39 -15.27 50.38
CA ASP A 7 39.57 -15.99 49.42
C ASP A 7 38.11 -15.45 49.36
N ASN A 8 37.59 -15.04 50.52
CA ASN A 8 36.24 -14.45 50.59
C ASN A 8 36.11 -13.10 49.88
N ARG A 9 37.20 -12.34 49.72
CA ARG A 9 37.17 -11.05 48.97
C ARG A 9 37.06 -11.25 47.47
N LYS A 10 37.66 -12.32 46.93
CA LYS A 10 37.58 -12.62 45.48
C LYS A 10 36.18 -13.10 45.12
N GLY A 11 35.52 -13.90 45.95
CA GLY A 11 34.13 -14.33 45.77
C GLY A 11 33.13 -13.17 45.82
N ALA A 12 33.32 -12.25 46.78
CA ALA A 12 32.45 -11.08 46.93
C ALA A 12 32.56 -10.12 45.73
N VAL A 13 33.77 -9.93 45.19
CA VAL A 13 33.99 -9.06 44.03
C VAL A 13 33.38 -9.66 42.75
N THR A 14 33.50 -10.97 42.53
CA THR A 14 32.90 -11.66 41.39
C THR A 14 31.36 -11.60 41.41
N VAL A 15 30.74 -11.84 42.57
CA VAL A 15 29.28 -11.73 42.74
C VAL A 15 28.81 -10.29 42.48
N SER A 16 29.55 -9.28 42.96
CA SER A 16 29.21 -7.87 42.71
C SER A 16 29.27 -7.50 41.23
N ILE A 17 30.24 -8.02 40.50
CA ILE A 17 30.37 -7.79 39.05
C ILE A 17 29.17 -8.39 38.28
N PHE A 18 28.72 -9.59 38.63
CA PHE A 18 27.55 -10.22 38.05
C PHE A 18 26.28 -9.42 38.26
N PHE A 19 26.07 -8.84 39.43
CA PHE A 19 24.92 -7.99 39.72
C PHE A 19 24.93 -6.70 38.89
N VAL A 20 26.10 -6.07 38.73
CA VAL A 20 26.24 -4.85 37.93
C VAL A 20 25.96 -5.15 36.46
N VAL A 21 26.50 -6.24 35.90
CA VAL A 21 26.27 -6.66 34.55
C VAL A 21 24.78 -6.99 34.30
N ALA A 22 24.15 -7.71 35.22
CA ALA A 22 22.73 -8.02 35.14
C ALA A 22 21.86 -6.72 35.15
N MET A 23 22.22 -5.75 36.01
CA MET A 23 21.50 -4.48 36.10
C MET A 23 21.65 -3.64 34.82
N VAL A 24 22.85 -3.64 34.21
CA VAL A 24 23.08 -2.96 32.92
C VAL A 24 22.28 -3.60 31.81
N ILE A 25 22.20 -4.94 31.76
CA ILE A 25 21.38 -5.66 30.76
C ILE A 25 19.90 -5.30 30.94
N VAL A 26 19.38 -5.30 32.16
CA VAL A 26 17.99 -4.91 32.46
C VAL A 26 17.75 -3.45 32.06
N MET A 27 18.70 -2.55 32.32
CA MET A 27 18.61 -1.15 31.97
C MET A 27 18.59 -0.95 30.42
N ILE A 28 19.38 -1.76 29.70
CA ILE A 28 19.34 -1.77 28.23
C ILE A 28 17.97 -2.22 27.73
N TYR A 29 17.36 -3.26 28.30
CA TYR A 29 16.02 -3.73 27.96
C TYR A 29 14.93 -2.70 28.28
N ILE A 30 15.10 -1.88 29.31
CA ILE A 30 14.13 -0.83 29.67
C ILE A 30 14.29 0.41 28.78
N LEU A 31 15.53 0.81 28.45
CA LEU A 31 15.83 2.00 27.65
C LEU A 31 15.67 1.74 26.13
N PHE A 32 15.89 0.50 25.70
CA PHE A 32 15.64 0.02 24.37
C PHE A 32 14.63 -1.12 24.46
N PRO A 33 13.33 -0.83 24.75
CA PRO A 33 12.32 -1.83 24.54
C PRO A 33 12.45 -2.17 23.04
N GLY A 34 12.98 -3.37 22.78
CA GLY A 34 13.09 -3.85 21.42
C GLY A 34 11.78 -3.52 20.75
N SER A 35 11.81 -2.66 19.73
CA SER A 35 10.72 -2.50 18.83
C SER A 35 10.47 -3.88 18.26
N SER A 36 9.69 -4.68 18.97
CA SER A 36 8.88 -5.67 18.33
C SER A 36 8.06 -4.83 17.35
N GLU A 37 8.59 -4.60 16.16
CA GLU A 37 7.72 -4.43 15.03
C GLU A 37 6.83 -5.66 15.09
N THR A 38 5.73 -5.55 15.84
CA THR A 38 4.55 -6.28 15.48
C THR A 38 4.36 -5.85 14.02
N VAL A 39 4.87 -6.68 13.12
CA VAL A 39 4.34 -6.75 11.78
C VAL A 39 2.87 -7.05 12.05
N VAL A 40 2.10 -5.97 12.26
CA VAL A 40 0.68 -5.99 12.06
C VAL A 40 0.65 -6.39 10.60
N LEU A 41 0.46 -7.68 10.35
CA LEU A 41 -0.10 -8.16 9.11
C LEU A 41 -1.44 -7.44 9.09
N GLU A 42 -1.38 -6.17 8.65
CA GLU A 42 -2.54 -5.44 8.22
C GLU A 42 -3.16 -6.41 7.24
N LYS A 43 -4.21 -7.06 7.71
CA LYS A 43 -5.05 -7.87 6.86
C LYS A 43 -5.45 -6.91 5.78
N VAL A 44 -4.70 -6.96 4.66
CA VAL A 44 -5.01 -6.16 3.48
C VAL A 44 -6.40 -6.61 3.15
N GLU A 45 -7.35 -5.87 3.65
CA GLU A 45 -8.76 -6.05 3.34
C GLU A 45 -8.77 -5.84 1.84
N LYS A 46 -8.91 -6.94 1.11
CA LYS A 46 -8.84 -6.96 -0.33
C LYS A 46 -10.01 -6.13 -0.82
N LEU A 47 -9.77 -4.83 -0.98
CA LEU A 47 -10.76 -3.91 -1.50
C LEU A 47 -11.17 -4.43 -2.87
N ASN A 48 -12.39 -4.95 -2.95
CA ASN A 48 -12.94 -5.39 -4.21
C ASN A 48 -13.33 -4.14 -5.00
N ILE A 49 -12.45 -3.71 -5.90
CA ILE A 49 -12.63 -2.51 -6.70
C ILE A 49 -13.00 -2.93 -8.11
N ASN A 50 -14.18 -2.54 -8.54
CA ASN A 50 -14.68 -2.82 -9.87
C ASN A 50 -14.44 -1.62 -10.80
N ILE A 51 -13.62 -1.80 -11.83
CA ILE A 51 -13.26 -0.74 -12.76
C ILE A 51 -13.52 -1.17 -14.21
N LEU A 52 -14.03 -0.25 -14.99
CA LEU A 52 -14.14 -0.35 -16.45
C LEU A 52 -12.99 0.46 -17.08
N VAL A 53 -12.22 -0.15 -17.98
CA VAL A 53 -11.11 0.52 -18.65
C VAL A 53 -11.52 0.92 -20.07
N ARG A 54 -11.36 2.20 -20.40
CA ARG A 54 -11.71 2.75 -21.71
C ARG A 54 -10.50 3.34 -22.41
N ASN A 55 -10.22 2.87 -23.61
CA ASN A 55 -9.15 3.42 -24.45
C ASN A 55 -9.67 4.64 -25.23
N GLY A 56 -9.32 5.84 -24.78
CA GLY A 56 -9.61 7.11 -25.45
C GLY A 56 -8.49 7.59 -26.37
N CYS A 57 -7.40 6.82 -26.50
CA CYS A 57 -6.19 7.20 -27.26
C CYS A 57 -6.10 6.59 -28.67
N GLY A 58 -7.00 5.70 -29.07
CA GLY A 58 -6.89 4.99 -30.35
C GLY A 58 -5.70 4.04 -30.48
N VAL A 59 -4.93 3.81 -29.40
CA VAL A 59 -3.79 2.90 -29.41
C VAL A 59 -4.28 1.46 -29.30
N SER A 60 -4.00 0.65 -30.30
CA SER A 60 -4.46 -0.73 -30.34
C SER A 60 -4.01 -1.55 -29.13
N GLY A 61 -4.94 -2.27 -28.49
CA GLY A 61 -4.72 -3.14 -27.35
C GLY A 61 -4.36 -2.41 -26.04
N LEU A 62 -4.44 -1.07 -25.98
CA LEU A 62 -4.07 -0.30 -24.81
C LEU A 62 -4.93 -0.63 -23.60
N ALA A 63 -6.26 -0.62 -23.75
CA ALA A 63 -7.17 -0.94 -22.65
C ALA A 63 -6.89 -2.35 -22.07
N GLN A 64 -6.62 -3.33 -22.92
CA GLN A 64 -6.28 -4.67 -22.48
C GLN A 64 -4.96 -4.72 -21.67
N ARG A 65 -3.90 -4.03 -22.15
CA ARG A 65 -2.61 -3.99 -21.42
C ARG A 65 -2.75 -3.32 -20.04
N VAL A 66 -3.46 -2.19 -20.00
CA VAL A 66 -3.71 -1.48 -18.74
C VAL A 66 -4.57 -2.32 -17.80
N SER A 67 -5.58 -3.02 -18.32
CA SER A 67 -6.42 -3.94 -17.54
C SER A 67 -5.58 -5.04 -16.89
N GLN A 68 -4.60 -5.61 -17.61
CA GLN A 68 -3.68 -6.60 -17.05
C GLN A 68 -2.81 -6.00 -15.95
N ALA A 69 -2.27 -4.79 -16.14
CA ALA A 69 -1.48 -4.10 -15.12
C ALA A 69 -2.28 -3.83 -13.84
N LEU A 70 -3.54 -3.43 -13.97
CA LEU A 70 -4.44 -3.22 -12.83
C LEU A 70 -4.73 -4.52 -12.08
N LEU A 71 -4.94 -5.63 -12.79
CA LEU A 71 -5.14 -6.96 -12.17
C LEU A 71 -3.93 -7.38 -11.33
N TYR A 72 -2.70 -7.14 -11.80
CA TYR A 72 -1.49 -7.39 -11.02
C TYR A 72 -1.46 -6.59 -9.71
N ASN A 73 -2.09 -5.42 -9.67
CA ASN A 73 -2.23 -4.58 -8.48
C ASN A 73 -3.46 -4.94 -7.62
N GLY A 74 -4.15 -6.03 -7.92
CA GLY A 74 -5.30 -6.51 -7.15
C GLY A 74 -6.60 -5.76 -7.40
N ILE A 75 -6.68 -4.99 -8.50
CA ILE A 75 -7.87 -4.26 -8.94
C ILE A 75 -8.63 -5.12 -9.92
N THR A 76 -9.93 -5.34 -9.70
CA THR A 76 -10.77 -6.13 -10.60
C THR A 76 -11.22 -5.30 -11.78
N VAL A 77 -10.73 -5.63 -12.97
CA VAL A 77 -11.24 -5.03 -14.21
C VAL A 77 -12.42 -5.89 -14.68
N ILE A 78 -13.60 -5.29 -14.70
CA ILE A 78 -14.84 -5.99 -15.07
C ILE A 78 -15.05 -6.04 -16.59
N ASP A 79 -14.54 -5.02 -17.30
CA ASP A 79 -14.63 -4.94 -18.75
C ASP A 79 -13.62 -3.91 -19.29
N TRP A 80 -13.34 -3.97 -20.57
CA TRP A 80 -12.53 -2.97 -21.26
C TRP A 80 -13.06 -2.74 -22.68
N GLU A 81 -12.98 -1.48 -23.13
CA GLU A 81 -13.49 -1.11 -24.45
C GLU A 81 -12.64 -0.02 -25.13
N ASN A 82 -12.74 0.10 -26.43
CA ASN A 82 -12.19 1.21 -27.17
C ASN A 82 -13.30 2.24 -27.41
N ILE A 83 -13.12 3.46 -26.90
CA ILE A 83 -14.03 4.58 -27.19
C ILE A 83 -13.65 5.20 -28.53
N SER A 84 -12.33 5.30 -28.79
CA SER A 84 -11.81 5.76 -30.08
C SER A 84 -10.91 4.70 -30.70
N ASN A 85 -11.07 4.49 -32.01
CA ASN A 85 -10.30 3.50 -32.77
C ASN A 85 -9.16 4.09 -33.61
N THR A 86 -9.15 5.41 -33.81
CA THR A 86 -8.26 6.04 -34.79
C THR A 86 -7.55 7.30 -34.31
N GLN A 87 -8.11 7.99 -33.32
CA GLN A 87 -7.57 9.25 -32.81
C GLN A 87 -7.60 9.27 -31.30
N CYS A 88 -6.67 10.02 -30.71
CA CYS A 88 -6.72 10.28 -29.27
C CYS A 88 -7.69 11.44 -29.02
N GLU A 89 -8.83 11.13 -28.43
CA GLU A 89 -9.87 12.12 -28.11
C GLU A 89 -9.66 12.76 -26.76
N TYR A 90 -8.89 12.09 -25.90
CA TYR A 90 -8.63 12.54 -24.53
C TYR A 90 -7.15 12.92 -24.38
N GLU A 91 -6.90 14.16 -23.99
CA GLU A 91 -5.53 14.63 -23.72
C GLU A 91 -4.97 14.02 -22.43
N GLU A 92 -5.81 13.89 -21.41
CA GLU A 92 -5.42 13.41 -20.09
C GLU A 92 -6.16 12.13 -19.71
N THR A 93 -5.43 11.23 -19.06
CA THR A 93 -6.01 10.05 -18.43
C THR A 93 -6.81 10.48 -17.21
N MET A 94 -8.04 9.98 -17.07
CA MET A 94 -8.92 10.36 -15.97
C MET A 94 -9.63 9.17 -15.35
N LEU A 95 -9.91 9.30 -14.07
CA LEU A 95 -10.73 8.36 -13.31
C LEU A 95 -12.10 8.99 -13.07
N VAL A 96 -13.13 8.36 -13.61
CA VAL A 96 -14.52 8.78 -13.43
C VAL A 96 -15.14 7.94 -12.31
N VAL A 97 -15.64 8.59 -11.27
CA VAL A 97 -16.35 7.95 -10.15
C VAL A 97 -17.82 7.88 -10.48
N ARG A 98 -18.39 6.68 -10.47
CA ARG A 98 -19.76 6.39 -10.89
C ARG A 98 -20.75 6.20 -9.75
N GLN A 99 -20.24 5.92 -8.55
CA GLN A 99 -21.03 5.70 -7.34
C GLN A 99 -20.51 6.58 -6.20
N GLU A 100 -21.28 6.75 -5.17
CA GLU A 100 -20.90 7.52 -3.97
C GLU A 100 -21.00 6.66 -2.70
N GLY A 101 -20.36 7.10 -1.63
CA GLY A 101 -20.37 6.47 -0.34
C GLY A 101 -18.98 6.34 0.28
N GLU A 102 -18.93 6.10 1.59
CA GLU A 102 -17.69 6.02 2.36
C GLU A 102 -16.74 4.91 1.84
N GLU A 103 -17.29 3.79 1.39
CA GLU A 103 -16.52 2.70 0.81
C GLU A 103 -15.90 3.11 -0.54
N ILE A 104 -16.63 3.84 -1.37
CA ILE A 104 -16.15 4.37 -2.64
C ILE A 104 -14.99 5.35 -2.44
N GLU A 105 -15.07 6.20 -1.42
CA GLU A 105 -13.98 7.12 -1.08
C GLU A 105 -12.71 6.37 -0.64
N LYS A 106 -12.84 5.31 0.16
CA LYS A 106 -11.71 4.44 0.54
C LYS A 106 -11.07 3.79 -0.69
N LYS A 107 -11.90 3.24 -1.59
CA LYS A 107 -11.46 2.64 -2.86
C LYS A 107 -10.79 3.66 -3.78
N LEU A 108 -11.36 4.86 -3.87
CA LEU A 108 -10.79 5.97 -4.63
C LEU A 108 -9.40 6.36 -4.12
N ASN A 109 -9.23 6.51 -2.81
CA ASN A 109 -7.94 6.82 -2.21
C ASN A 109 -6.92 5.72 -2.47
N TYR A 110 -7.31 4.46 -2.40
CA TYR A 110 -6.46 3.33 -2.77
C TYR A 110 -6.02 3.41 -4.24
N LEU A 111 -6.95 3.64 -5.17
CA LEU A 111 -6.65 3.80 -6.61
C LEU A 111 -5.67 4.94 -6.85
N LYS A 112 -5.90 6.11 -6.27
CA LYS A 112 -5.00 7.28 -6.37
C LYS A 112 -3.59 6.95 -5.93
N ASN A 113 -3.45 6.28 -4.79
CA ASN A 113 -2.15 5.91 -4.24
C ASN A 113 -1.42 4.86 -5.10
N LYS A 114 -2.16 3.95 -5.73
CA LYS A 114 -1.59 2.89 -6.56
C LYS A 114 -1.22 3.35 -7.97
N THR A 115 -2.02 4.22 -8.55
CA THR A 115 -1.85 4.65 -9.94
C THR A 115 -1.17 6.01 -10.07
N GLY A 116 -1.22 6.84 -9.04
CA GLY A 116 -0.76 8.24 -9.10
C GLY A 116 -1.70 9.17 -9.88
N LEU A 117 -2.88 8.69 -10.30
CA LEU A 117 -3.86 9.49 -11.04
C LEU A 117 -4.34 10.70 -10.23
N LYS A 118 -4.33 11.86 -10.86
CA LYS A 118 -4.73 13.14 -10.27
C LYS A 118 -6.03 13.67 -10.87
N ASN A 119 -6.28 13.38 -12.13
CA ASN A 119 -7.48 13.83 -12.83
C ASN A 119 -8.66 12.92 -12.48
N ILE A 120 -9.55 13.40 -11.62
CA ILE A 120 -10.69 12.65 -11.07
C ILE A 120 -11.95 13.46 -11.29
N THR A 121 -12.94 12.82 -11.88
CA THR A 121 -14.25 13.42 -12.17
C THR A 121 -15.35 12.59 -11.53
N TRP A 122 -16.27 13.26 -10.87
CA TRP A 122 -17.48 12.64 -10.32
C TRP A 122 -18.61 12.78 -11.36
N ALA A 123 -19.06 11.65 -11.87
CA ALA A 123 -20.18 11.59 -12.80
C ALA A 123 -21.05 10.38 -12.43
N LEU A 124 -21.82 10.57 -11.35
CA LEU A 124 -22.65 9.52 -10.77
C LEU A 124 -23.66 8.98 -11.79
N LYS A 125 -23.88 7.68 -11.75
CA LYS A 125 -24.80 7.01 -12.65
C LYS A 125 -25.51 5.90 -11.92
N ASP A 126 -26.83 5.98 -11.85
CA ASP A 126 -27.66 4.92 -11.31
C ASP A 126 -27.44 3.61 -12.09
N ASN A 127 -27.29 2.50 -11.35
CA ASN A 127 -27.03 1.19 -11.93
C ASN A 127 -25.79 1.11 -12.83
N ALA A 128 -24.73 1.87 -12.50
CA ALA A 128 -23.46 1.75 -13.19
C ALA A 128 -22.90 0.33 -13.07
N LYS A 129 -22.39 -0.23 -14.17
CA LYS A 129 -21.77 -1.57 -14.20
C LYS A 129 -20.51 -1.63 -13.33
N ALA A 130 -19.78 -0.51 -13.25
CA ALA A 130 -18.54 -0.35 -12.48
C ALA A 130 -18.67 0.80 -11.49
N GLU A 131 -17.92 0.70 -10.40
CA GLU A 131 -17.76 1.80 -9.42
C GLU A 131 -16.95 2.94 -10.02
N PHE A 132 -15.98 2.58 -10.87
CA PHE A 132 -15.05 3.51 -11.50
C PHE A 132 -14.92 3.22 -13.00
N GLU A 133 -14.67 4.28 -13.79
CA GLU A 133 -14.25 4.16 -15.18
C GLU A 133 -12.91 4.86 -15.36
N LEU A 134 -11.93 4.14 -15.89
CA LEU A 134 -10.61 4.67 -16.23
C LEU A 134 -10.59 4.96 -17.73
N ILE A 135 -10.54 6.25 -18.07
CA ILE A 135 -10.43 6.70 -19.48
C ILE A 135 -8.97 7.04 -19.73
N LEU A 136 -8.35 6.32 -20.67
CA LEU A 136 -6.95 6.49 -21.03
C LEU A 136 -6.80 7.63 -22.04
N GLY A 137 -6.05 8.65 -21.68
CA GLY A 137 -5.67 9.79 -22.50
C GLY A 137 -4.25 9.66 -23.08
N LYS A 138 -3.75 10.69 -23.75
CA LYS A 138 -2.39 10.71 -24.36
C LYS A 138 -1.27 10.48 -23.34
N ASP A 139 -1.51 10.91 -22.10
CA ASP A 139 -0.57 10.86 -20.99
C ASP A 139 -0.57 9.52 -20.23
N TYR A 140 -1.26 8.49 -20.74
CA TYR A 140 -1.39 7.18 -20.05
C TYR A 140 -0.05 6.57 -19.62
N MET A 141 1.03 6.82 -20.38
CA MET A 141 2.38 6.32 -20.08
C MET A 141 2.97 6.90 -18.78
N LEU A 142 2.38 7.93 -18.20
CA LEU A 142 2.80 8.48 -16.91
C LEU A 142 2.31 7.63 -15.73
N TYR A 143 1.34 6.75 -15.97
CA TYR A 143 0.61 5.99 -14.93
C TYR A 143 0.73 4.46 -15.09
N PHE A 144 1.02 3.99 -16.34
CA PHE A 144 0.97 2.57 -16.69
C PHE A 144 2.12 2.13 -17.61
#